data_77e3f9faa127516d9c67020830062ece
#
_entry.id   77e3f9faa127516d9c67020830062ece
#
_cell.length_a   1.000
_cell.length_b   1.000
_cell.length_c   1.000
_cell.angle_alpha   90.00
_cell.angle_beta   90.00
_cell.angle_gamma   90.00
#
_symmetry.space_group_name_H-M   'P 1'
#
loop_
_entity.id
_entity.type
_entity.pdbx_description
1 polymer ?
#
loop_
_entity_poly.entity_id
_entity_poly.type
_entity_poly.pdbx_seq_one_letter_code
_entity_poly.pdbx_strand_id
1 'polypeptide(L)'
;SGGRPDIWGPEEDIHWGVETGWLENNRYKGDRELDNPLAAVQMGLIYVNPQGPDGNPDPLASARDIRETFGRMAMNDEETVALVAGGHTFGKAHGASTEDHVQAEPEGAPLEEMGFGWTSSYGSGVGSDTITSGIEGAWTANPTQWDNGYFDLLFGYEWELTKSPAGAHIWHAVGQKEEDMAPDAEDASVKVPTMMTTADMAMREDPSYKEISKRFHENPDEFADAFARAWFKLLHRDMGPKTRYMGPEVPEEELIWQDPVPAGNSTYDVDAVKEKILNCGLSIQEMIETCLLYTSDAADEV
;
A
#
# COMPACT_ATOMS: atom_id res chain seq x y z
N SER A 1 1.50 -14.61 -9.67
CA SER A 1 1.75 -14.65 -8.25
C SER A 1 0.71 -15.53 -7.60
N GLY A 2 1.12 -16.49 -6.79
CA GLY A 2 0.20 -17.24 -5.94
C GLY A 2 -0.38 -16.33 -4.89
N GLY A 3 -1.63 -16.58 -4.51
CA GLY A 3 -2.21 -15.97 -3.32
C GLY A 3 -1.50 -16.46 -2.06
N ARG A 4 -1.86 -15.90 -0.93
CA ARG A 4 -1.48 -16.42 0.37
C ARG A 4 -2.13 -17.78 0.59
N PRO A 5 -1.53 -18.70 1.38
CA PRO A 5 -2.22 -19.88 1.84
C PRO A 5 -3.48 -19.49 2.60
N ASP A 6 -4.54 -20.26 2.43
CA ASP A 6 -5.71 -20.12 3.26
C ASP A 6 -5.36 -20.49 4.71
N ILE A 7 -5.84 -19.68 5.64
CA ILE A 7 -5.74 -19.97 7.07
C ILE A 7 -7.15 -20.11 7.65
N TRP A 8 -7.29 -20.97 8.65
CA TRP A 8 -8.57 -21.36 9.21
C TRP A 8 -8.79 -20.82 10.62
N GLY A 9 -7.89 -19.97 11.07
CA GLY A 9 -7.92 -19.30 12.34
C GLY A 9 -6.68 -18.46 12.57
N PRO A 10 -6.69 -17.52 13.50
CA PRO A 10 -5.54 -16.71 13.86
C PRO A 10 -4.34 -17.58 14.30
N GLU A 11 -3.16 -17.20 13.88
CA GLU A 11 -1.94 -17.78 14.39
C GLU A 11 -1.65 -17.24 15.79
N GLU A 12 -1.52 -18.14 16.78
CA GLU A 12 -1.26 -17.74 18.17
C GLU A 12 0.16 -17.19 18.36
N ASP A 13 1.11 -17.78 17.64
CA ASP A 13 2.47 -17.28 17.56
C ASP A 13 3.09 -17.61 16.19
N ILE A 14 4.08 -16.86 15.84
CA ILE A 14 4.84 -17.02 14.63
C ILE A 14 6.33 -16.91 14.94
N HIS A 15 7.17 -17.23 13.98
CA HIS A 15 8.63 -17.16 14.11
C HIS A 15 9.15 -15.81 14.67
N TRP A 16 8.47 -14.73 14.38
CA TRP A 16 8.83 -13.36 14.77
C TRP A 16 8.26 -12.92 16.13
N GLY A 17 7.45 -13.76 16.78
CA GLY A 17 6.75 -13.47 18.01
C GLY A 17 5.24 -13.26 17.81
N VAL A 18 4.58 -12.76 18.82
CA VAL A 18 3.12 -12.56 18.81
C VAL A 18 2.76 -11.37 17.94
N GLU A 19 1.86 -11.55 16.97
CA GLU A 19 1.46 -10.51 16.00
C GLU A 19 0.93 -9.23 16.66
N THR A 20 0.19 -9.34 17.75
CA THR A 20 -0.30 -8.19 18.50
C THR A 20 0.79 -7.26 19.00
N GLY A 21 2.02 -7.75 19.17
CA GLY A 21 3.18 -6.92 19.53
C GLY A 21 3.68 -6.01 18.39
N TRP A 22 3.19 -6.21 17.17
CA TRP A 22 3.61 -5.44 15.99
C TRP A 22 2.56 -4.48 15.48
N LEU A 23 1.41 -4.44 16.15
CA LEU A 23 0.34 -3.54 15.79
C LEU A 23 0.70 -2.09 16.14
N GLU A 24 0.13 -1.16 15.37
CA GLU A 24 0.31 0.28 15.58
C GLU A 24 1.81 0.68 15.64
N ASN A 25 2.16 1.43 16.67
CA ASN A 25 3.49 1.98 16.85
C ASN A 25 4.42 1.08 17.69
N ASN A 26 3.92 -0.04 18.19
CA ASN A 26 4.70 -0.99 18.98
C ASN A 26 5.88 -1.60 18.21
N ARG A 27 5.81 -1.59 16.88
CA ARG A 27 6.87 -2.04 15.98
C ARG A 27 8.04 -1.07 15.82
N TYR A 28 7.87 0.16 16.30
CA TYR A 28 8.91 1.19 16.24
C TYR A 28 9.56 1.41 17.59
N LYS A 29 10.83 1.81 17.58
CA LYS A 29 11.54 2.33 18.73
C LYS A 29 12.33 3.56 18.36
N GLY A 30 12.71 4.35 19.37
CA GLY A 30 13.53 5.55 19.16
C GLY A 30 12.88 6.53 18.18
N ASP A 31 13.65 7.00 17.20
CA ASP A 31 13.17 7.93 16.17
C ASP A 31 12.64 7.17 14.94
N ARG A 32 11.65 6.33 15.13
CA ARG A 32 10.94 5.54 14.11
C ARG A 32 11.78 4.42 13.48
N GLU A 33 12.76 3.92 14.18
CA GLU A 33 13.45 2.69 13.79
C GLU A 33 12.53 1.47 13.99
N LEU A 34 12.47 0.58 13.03
CA LEU A 34 11.74 -0.67 13.17
C LEU A 34 12.49 -1.60 14.12
N ASP A 35 11.79 -2.11 15.12
CA ASP A 35 12.35 -3.03 16.10
C ASP A 35 12.72 -4.38 15.46
N ASN A 36 11.91 -4.82 14.49
CA ASN A 36 12.13 -6.02 13.72
C ASN A 36 11.79 -5.78 12.25
N PRO A 37 12.75 -5.34 11.41
CA PRO A 37 12.49 -4.98 10.02
C PRO A 37 11.91 -6.12 9.17
N LEU A 38 12.31 -7.37 9.41
CA LEU A 38 11.78 -8.52 8.68
C LEU A 38 10.32 -8.80 9.04
N ALA A 39 9.97 -8.67 10.31
CA ALA A 39 8.59 -8.80 10.77
C ALA A 39 7.68 -7.73 10.16
N ALA A 40 8.19 -6.50 9.98
CA ALA A 40 7.42 -5.40 9.42
C ALA A 40 6.97 -5.61 7.97
N VAL A 41 7.64 -6.46 7.20
CA VAL A 41 7.26 -6.81 5.82
C VAL A 41 6.32 -8.01 5.75
N GLN A 42 6.19 -8.75 6.84
CA GLN A 42 5.28 -9.87 6.91
C GLN A 42 3.83 -9.38 6.86
N MET A 43 2.99 -10.05 6.11
CA MET A 43 1.56 -9.73 5.98
C MET A 43 1.24 -8.31 5.49
N GLY A 44 2.22 -7.59 4.98
CA GLY A 44 2.04 -6.20 4.57
C GLY A 44 1.87 -5.24 5.74
N LEU A 45 2.42 -5.56 6.90
CA LEU A 45 2.40 -4.70 8.09
C LEU A 45 3.36 -3.50 8.01
N ILE A 46 3.76 -3.10 6.84
CA ILE A 46 4.50 -1.88 6.57
C ILE A 46 3.49 -0.77 6.35
N TYR A 47 2.86 -0.31 7.39
CA TYR A 47 1.87 0.74 7.21
C TYR A 47 2.36 2.09 7.68
N VAL A 48 2.05 3.06 6.84
CA VAL A 48 1.91 4.43 7.28
C VAL A 48 0.56 4.55 7.96
N ASN A 49 0.52 5.01 9.20
CA ASN A 49 -0.75 5.32 9.83
C ASN A 49 -1.37 6.53 9.10
N PRO A 50 -2.53 6.40 8.47
CA PRO A 50 -3.14 7.50 7.71
C PRO A 50 -3.55 8.68 8.60
N GLN A 51 -3.70 8.44 9.90
CA GLN A 51 -3.97 9.50 10.87
C GLN A 51 -2.71 10.26 11.32
N GLY A 52 -1.53 9.82 10.91
CA GLY A 52 -0.23 10.29 11.35
C GLY A 52 0.44 9.36 12.35
N PRO A 53 1.75 9.52 12.62
CA PRO A 53 2.49 8.71 13.57
C PRO A 53 1.85 8.71 14.95
N ASP A 54 1.67 7.54 15.53
CA ASP A 54 0.99 7.34 16.82
C ASP A 54 -0.45 7.87 16.85
N GLY A 55 -1.10 7.99 15.69
CA GLY A 55 -2.42 8.63 15.58
C GLY A 55 -2.38 10.15 15.75
N ASN A 56 -1.20 10.75 15.81
CA ASN A 56 -1.02 12.19 15.90
C ASN A 56 -1.07 12.83 14.50
N PRO A 57 -2.00 13.75 14.23
CA PRO A 57 -2.21 14.30 12.90
C PRO A 57 -1.18 15.37 12.50
N ASP A 58 0.09 14.99 12.48
CA ASP A 58 1.23 15.80 12.04
C ASP A 58 1.68 15.39 10.62
N PRO A 59 1.40 16.20 9.57
CA PRO A 59 1.77 15.89 8.21
C PRO A 59 3.27 15.73 7.96
N LEU A 60 4.12 16.50 8.66
CA LEU A 60 5.57 16.42 8.46
C LEU A 60 6.16 15.17 9.14
N ALA A 61 5.62 14.77 10.28
CA ALA A 61 5.97 13.50 10.90
C ALA A 61 5.50 12.33 10.03
N SER A 62 4.28 12.42 9.48
CA SER A 62 3.76 11.43 8.53
C SER A 62 4.64 11.30 7.28
N ALA A 63 5.15 12.40 6.72
CA ALA A 63 6.05 12.37 5.58
C ALA A 63 7.33 11.56 5.84
N ARG A 64 7.86 11.59 7.06
CA ARG A 64 9.03 10.77 7.46
C ARG A 64 8.70 9.29 7.46
N ASP A 65 7.56 8.90 8.05
CA ASP A 65 7.11 7.51 8.08
C ASP A 65 6.81 6.99 6.67
N ILE A 66 6.18 7.79 5.83
CA ILE A 66 5.92 7.47 4.43
C ILE A 66 7.24 7.20 3.70
N ARG A 67 8.22 8.08 3.84
CA ARG A 67 9.51 7.96 3.17
C ARG A 67 10.28 6.72 3.63
N GLU A 68 10.26 6.43 4.92
CA GLU A 68 10.85 5.21 5.47
C GLU A 68 10.18 3.96 4.91
N THR A 69 8.86 3.91 4.95
CA THR A 69 8.08 2.75 4.48
C THR A 69 8.26 2.52 2.99
N PHE A 70 8.10 3.56 2.16
CA PHE A 70 8.23 3.44 0.72
C PHE A 70 9.68 3.23 0.29
N GLY A 71 10.65 3.81 1.02
CA GLY A 71 12.07 3.58 0.81
C GLY A 71 12.46 2.10 0.99
N ARG A 72 11.86 1.40 1.95
CA ARG A 72 12.05 -0.05 2.13
C ARG A 72 11.47 -0.88 0.98
N MET A 73 10.52 -0.34 0.24
CA MET A 73 10.01 -0.93 -1.00
C MET A 73 10.80 -0.47 -2.23
N ALA A 74 11.97 0.16 -2.04
CA ALA A 74 12.79 0.77 -3.08
C ALA A 74 12.05 1.85 -3.91
N MET A 75 11.06 2.54 -3.31
CA MET A 75 10.34 3.64 -3.92
C MET A 75 10.96 4.97 -3.53
N ASN A 76 11.25 5.82 -4.51
CA ASN A 76 11.69 7.19 -4.27
C ASN A 76 10.50 8.13 -4.02
N ASP A 77 10.78 9.41 -3.73
CA ASP A 77 9.74 10.40 -3.43
C ASP A 77 8.77 10.61 -4.60
N GLU A 78 9.25 10.53 -5.85
CA GLU A 78 8.41 10.68 -7.04
C GLU A 78 7.44 9.50 -7.21
N GLU A 79 7.95 8.29 -7.10
CA GLU A 79 7.15 7.06 -7.14
C GLU A 79 6.15 7.02 -5.97
N THR A 80 6.57 7.50 -4.80
CA THR A 80 5.71 7.60 -3.60
C THR A 80 4.55 8.54 -3.82
N VAL A 81 4.79 9.77 -4.27
CA VAL A 81 3.73 10.74 -4.58
C VAL A 81 2.81 10.22 -5.67
N ALA A 82 3.37 9.62 -6.73
CA ALA A 82 2.59 9.04 -7.81
C ALA A 82 1.65 7.93 -7.31
N LEU A 83 2.15 7.02 -6.45
CA LEU A 83 1.35 5.94 -5.88
C LEU A 83 0.26 6.43 -4.93
N VAL A 84 0.58 7.37 -4.06
CA VAL A 84 -0.41 7.95 -3.13
C VAL A 84 -1.51 8.66 -3.90
N ALA A 85 -1.16 9.63 -4.73
CA ALA A 85 -2.12 10.42 -5.48
C ALA A 85 -2.92 9.60 -6.49
N GLY A 86 -2.24 8.71 -7.23
CA GLY A 86 -2.89 7.86 -8.22
C GLY A 86 -3.78 6.80 -7.59
N GLY A 87 -3.36 6.19 -6.49
CA GLY A 87 -4.18 5.25 -5.72
C GLY A 87 -5.40 5.92 -5.11
N HIS A 88 -5.22 7.07 -4.48
CA HIS A 88 -6.30 7.83 -3.86
C HIS A 88 -7.21 8.57 -4.87
N THR A 89 -6.88 8.58 -6.15
CA THR A 89 -7.83 8.98 -7.20
C THR A 89 -9.06 8.07 -7.20
N PHE A 90 -8.91 6.81 -6.80
CA PHE A 90 -9.97 5.82 -6.79
C PHE A 90 -10.44 5.47 -5.38
N GLY A 91 -11.71 5.11 -5.30
CA GLY A 91 -12.27 4.47 -4.13
C GLY A 91 -12.72 5.41 -3.02
N LYS A 92 -13.25 4.77 -2.00
CA LYS A 92 -13.76 5.41 -0.79
C LYS A 92 -13.41 4.52 0.41
N ALA A 93 -12.98 5.14 1.50
CA ALA A 93 -12.82 4.47 2.79
C ALA A 93 -14.11 4.62 3.61
N HIS A 94 -14.40 3.65 4.47
CA HIS A 94 -15.57 3.63 5.32
C HIS A 94 -15.22 3.52 6.79
N GLY A 95 -15.81 4.39 7.57
CA GLY A 95 -15.76 4.44 9.02
C GLY A 95 -17.08 4.98 9.53
N ALA A 96 -18.18 4.30 9.15
CA ALA A 96 -19.55 4.79 9.32
C ALA A 96 -20.00 4.88 10.79
N SER A 97 -19.36 4.14 11.69
CA SER A 97 -19.68 4.14 13.13
C SER A 97 -18.47 3.74 13.97
N THR A 98 -18.63 3.72 15.28
CA THR A 98 -17.60 3.38 16.26
C THR A 98 -17.18 1.91 16.19
N GLU A 99 -15.99 1.61 16.70
CA GLU A 99 -15.43 0.26 16.78
C GLU A 99 -16.30 -0.74 17.55
N ASP A 100 -17.19 -0.29 18.44
CA ASP A 100 -18.12 -1.16 19.18
C ASP A 100 -19.01 -2.03 18.27
N HIS A 101 -19.17 -1.62 17.02
CA HIS A 101 -19.93 -2.35 16.01
C HIS A 101 -19.10 -3.32 15.19
N VAL A 102 -17.77 -3.24 15.26
CA VAL A 102 -16.87 -4.13 14.54
C VAL A 102 -16.91 -5.50 15.21
N GLN A 103 -17.09 -6.55 14.42
CA GLN A 103 -17.15 -7.93 14.89
C GLN A 103 -15.78 -8.61 14.82
N ALA A 104 -15.77 -9.92 14.87
CA ALA A 104 -14.54 -10.70 14.86
C ALA A 104 -13.67 -10.41 13.63
N GLU A 105 -12.37 -10.59 13.81
CA GLU A 105 -11.40 -10.46 12.72
C GLU A 105 -11.74 -11.37 11.54
N PRO A 106 -11.48 -10.91 10.29
CA PRO A 106 -11.75 -11.69 9.09
C PRO A 106 -10.87 -12.94 8.97
N GLU A 107 -9.74 -12.98 9.66
CA GLU A 107 -8.88 -14.16 9.74
C GLU A 107 -9.60 -15.28 10.49
N GLY A 108 -9.77 -16.43 9.84
CA GLY A 108 -10.56 -17.52 10.37
C GLY A 108 -12.07 -17.36 10.24
N ALA A 109 -12.54 -16.34 9.55
CA ALA A 109 -13.95 -16.18 9.20
C ALA A 109 -14.44 -17.30 8.26
N PRO A 110 -15.76 -17.55 8.16
CA PRO A 110 -16.32 -18.43 7.14
C PRO A 110 -15.84 -18.05 5.75
N LEU A 111 -15.66 -19.03 4.87
CA LEU A 111 -15.09 -18.83 3.53
C LEU A 111 -15.81 -17.75 2.71
N GLU A 112 -17.14 -17.68 2.86
CA GLU A 112 -17.99 -16.69 2.20
C GLU A 112 -17.77 -15.24 2.69
N GLU A 113 -17.17 -15.06 3.86
CA GLU A 113 -16.87 -13.76 4.44
C GLU A 113 -15.39 -13.37 4.29
N MET A 114 -14.53 -14.33 3.98
CA MET A 114 -13.09 -14.07 3.83
C MET A 114 -12.80 -13.12 2.65
N GLY A 115 -12.00 -12.12 2.93
CA GLY A 115 -11.62 -11.12 1.94
C GLY A 115 -12.54 -9.90 1.84
N PHE A 116 -13.63 -9.86 2.59
CA PHE A 116 -14.54 -8.71 2.66
C PHE A 116 -14.23 -7.74 3.82
N GLY A 117 -13.20 -8.01 4.59
CA GLY A 117 -12.83 -7.22 5.75
C GLY A 117 -13.68 -7.60 6.98
N TRP A 118 -13.71 -6.69 7.95
CA TRP A 118 -14.43 -6.89 9.20
C TRP A 118 -15.92 -6.84 8.98
N THR A 119 -16.65 -7.78 9.57
CA THR A 119 -18.11 -7.69 9.65
C THR A 119 -18.53 -6.62 10.64
N SER A 120 -19.69 -6.00 10.42
CA SER A 120 -20.20 -4.93 11.26
C SER A 120 -21.66 -5.17 11.63
N SER A 121 -22.01 -4.83 12.86
CA SER A 121 -23.40 -4.81 13.33
C SER A 121 -24.11 -3.46 13.13
N TYR A 122 -23.42 -2.49 12.53
CA TYR A 122 -23.99 -1.18 12.26
C TYR A 122 -24.84 -1.20 10.99
N GLY A 123 -26.08 -0.77 11.08
CA GLY A 123 -26.99 -0.70 9.93
C GLY A 123 -27.09 -2.03 9.17
N SER A 124 -26.81 -1.97 7.88
CA SER A 124 -26.74 -3.16 7.00
C SER A 124 -25.40 -3.92 7.12
N GLY A 125 -24.38 -3.31 7.68
CA GLY A 125 -23.01 -3.82 7.74
C GLY A 125 -22.25 -3.77 6.41
N VAL A 126 -22.87 -3.28 5.34
CA VAL A 126 -22.31 -3.21 3.99
C VAL A 126 -22.52 -1.81 3.38
N GLY A 127 -21.87 -1.53 2.26
CA GLY A 127 -22.00 -0.26 1.58
C GLY A 127 -21.62 0.92 2.46
N SER A 128 -22.49 1.91 2.56
CA SER A 128 -22.30 3.11 3.39
C SER A 128 -22.23 2.83 4.89
N ASP A 129 -22.71 1.66 5.34
CA ASP A 129 -22.68 1.26 6.74
C ASP A 129 -21.39 0.50 7.14
N THR A 130 -20.44 0.38 6.24
CA THR A 130 -19.20 -0.37 6.48
C THR A 130 -18.27 0.36 7.46
N ILE A 131 -17.59 -0.42 8.31
CA ILE A 131 -16.54 0.07 9.23
C ILE A 131 -15.29 -0.80 8.99
N THR A 132 -14.41 -0.40 8.08
CA THR A 132 -13.23 -1.19 7.74
C THR A 132 -11.92 -0.55 8.18
N SER A 133 -11.78 0.78 8.01
CA SER A 133 -10.55 1.50 8.32
C SER A 133 -10.72 2.57 9.40
N GLY A 134 -11.93 2.83 9.81
CA GLY A 134 -12.27 3.98 10.66
C GLY A 134 -12.25 5.33 9.95
N ILE A 135 -11.61 5.43 8.78
CA ILE A 135 -11.58 6.63 7.95
C ILE A 135 -12.84 6.65 7.09
N GLU A 136 -13.49 7.80 6.97
CA GLU A 136 -14.73 7.95 6.20
C GLU A 136 -14.56 9.01 5.11
N GLY A 137 -14.78 8.62 3.85
CA GLY A 137 -14.86 9.52 2.72
C GLY A 137 -14.07 9.04 1.50
N ALA A 138 -14.30 9.73 0.38
CA ALA A 138 -13.51 9.64 -0.84
C ALA A 138 -12.52 10.79 -0.93
N TRP A 139 -11.45 10.62 -1.68
CA TRP A 139 -10.44 11.66 -1.92
C TRP A 139 -10.78 12.57 -3.09
N THR A 140 -11.65 12.11 -4.00
CA THR A 140 -12.00 12.84 -5.22
C THR A 140 -13.50 12.85 -5.44
N ALA A 141 -13.98 13.78 -6.27
CA ALA A 141 -15.37 13.84 -6.68
C ALA A 141 -15.77 12.70 -7.63
N ASN A 142 -14.80 12.04 -8.25
CA ASN A 142 -15.00 10.98 -9.25
C ASN A 142 -14.26 9.69 -8.87
N PRO A 143 -14.61 9.02 -7.78
CA PRO A 143 -13.81 7.93 -7.21
C PRO A 143 -13.76 6.64 -8.05
N THR A 144 -14.39 6.63 -9.21
CA THR A 144 -14.39 5.50 -10.16
C THR A 144 -13.69 5.82 -11.49
N GLN A 145 -13.05 7.00 -11.59
CA GLN A 145 -12.39 7.45 -12.81
C GLN A 145 -10.97 7.94 -12.53
N TRP A 146 -10.10 7.75 -13.48
CA TRP A 146 -8.80 8.41 -13.49
C TRP A 146 -8.98 9.87 -13.94
N ASP A 147 -8.57 10.79 -13.08
CA ASP A 147 -8.47 12.21 -13.38
C ASP A 147 -7.42 12.88 -12.47
N ASN A 148 -7.28 14.20 -12.56
CA ASN A 148 -6.37 14.98 -11.72
C ASN A 148 -7.03 15.52 -10.44
N GLY A 149 -8.25 15.06 -10.14
CA GLY A 149 -9.09 15.55 -9.05
C GLY A 149 -8.46 15.48 -7.67
N TYR A 150 -7.57 14.51 -7.44
CA TYR A 150 -6.83 14.44 -6.18
C TYR A 150 -6.02 15.72 -5.92
N PHE A 151 -5.23 16.17 -6.87
CA PHE A 151 -4.42 17.39 -6.73
C PHE A 151 -5.26 18.66 -6.81
N ASP A 152 -6.31 18.65 -7.65
CA ASP A 152 -7.25 19.77 -7.73
C ASP A 152 -7.84 20.06 -6.36
N LEU A 153 -8.27 19.05 -5.63
CA LEU A 153 -8.82 19.19 -4.29
C LEU A 153 -7.74 19.49 -3.25
N LEU A 154 -6.61 18.75 -3.27
CA LEU A 154 -5.54 18.93 -2.30
C LEU A 154 -5.01 20.36 -2.25
N PHE A 155 -4.87 21.01 -3.41
CA PHE A 155 -4.36 22.37 -3.55
C PHE A 155 -5.47 23.43 -3.69
N GLY A 156 -6.68 23.03 -4.07
CA GLY A 156 -7.81 23.94 -4.30
C GLY A 156 -8.51 24.43 -3.03
N TYR A 157 -8.31 23.75 -1.91
CA TYR A 157 -8.98 24.06 -0.65
C TYR A 157 -8.00 24.27 0.50
N GLU A 158 -8.46 25.00 1.51
CA GLU A 158 -7.90 24.90 2.85
C GLU A 158 -8.55 23.72 3.58
N TRP A 159 -7.80 23.07 4.44
CA TRP A 159 -8.20 21.84 5.10
C TRP A 159 -8.24 22.00 6.61
N GLU A 160 -9.30 21.53 7.24
CA GLU A 160 -9.48 21.51 8.69
C GLU A 160 -9.51 20.09 9.22
N LEU A 161 -8.75 19.88 10.32
CA LEU A 161 -8.74 18.59 11.01
C LEU A 161 -10.08 18.32 11.68
N THR A 162 -10.63 17.16 11.46
CA THR A 162 -11.87 16.69 12.07
C THR A 162 -11.79 15.20 12.39
N LYS A 163 -12.92 14.60 12.73
CA LYS A 163 -13.02 13.17 12.98
C LYS A 163 -14.12 12.55 12.14
N SER A 164 -13.86 11.33 11.68
CA SER A 164 -14.88 10.46 11.10
C SER A 164 -15.90 10.04 12.15
N PRO A 165 -17.04 9.46 11.76
CA PRO A 165 -18.00 8.85 12.71
C PRO A 165 -17.35 7.77 13.58
N ALA A 166 -16.35 7.05 13.06
CA ALA A 166 -15.57 6.07 13.81
C ALA A 166 -14.55 6.67 14.77
N GLY A 167 -14.35 7.98 14.75
CA GLY A 167 -13.42 8.69 15.62
C GLY A 167 -12.01 8.88 15.07
N ALA A 168 -11.71 8.39 13.86
CA ALA A 168 -10.42 8.59 13.21
C ALA A 168 -10.21 10.03 12.76
N HIS A 169 -8.98 10.51 12.83
CA HIS A 169 -8.60 11.83 12.32
C HIS A 169 -8.64 11.85 10.80
N ILE A 170 -9.39 12.79 10.25
CA ILE A 170 -9.49 13.10 8.82
C ILE A 170 -9.45 14.61 8.63
N TRP A 171 -9.24 15.05 7.40
CA TRP A 171 -9.23 16.46 7.03
C TRP A 171 -10.35 16.74 6.04
N HIS A 172 -11.17 17.75 6.33
CA HIS A 172 -12.25 18.21 5.45
C HIS A 172 -11.90 19.54 4.80
N ALA A 173 -12.34 19.70 3.56
CA ALA A 173 -12.17 20.94 2.82
C ALA A 173 -13.09 22.04 3.38
N VAL A 174 -12.52 23.23 3.63
CA VAL A 174 -13.28 24.39 4.13
C VAL A 174 -14.10 24.98 2.99
N GLY A 175 -15.41 25.05 3.16
CA GLY A 175 -16.29 25.63 2.17
C GLY A 175 -16.35 24.87 0.85
N GLN A 176 -16.26 23.55 0.90
CA GLN A 176 -16.30 22.69 -0.27
C GLN A 176 -17.56 22.91 -1.10
N LYS A 177 -17.38 23.04 -2.40
CA LYS A 177 -18.47 23.18 -3.36
C LYS A 177 -19.12 21.82 -3.64
N GLU A 178 -20.41 21.82 -3.98
CA GLU A 178 -21.17 20.62 -4.28
C GLU A 178 -20.57 19.84 -5.48
N GLU A 179 -20.03 20.54 -6.47
CA GLU A 179 -19.39 19.92 -7.65
C GLU A 179 -18.15 19.12 -7.30
N ASP A 180 -17.49 19.45 -6.20
CA ASP A 180 -16.27 18.82 -5.70
C ASP A 180 -16.55 17.73 -4.65
N MET A 181 -17.82 17.47 -4.34
CA MET A 181 -18.25 16.41 -3.44
C MET A 181 -18.35 15.08 -4.18
N ALA A 182 -18.05 14.01 -3.47
CA ALA A 182 -18.17 12.63 -3.99
C ALA A 182 -19.62 12.15 -3.99
N PRO A 183 -19.98 11.18 -4.85
CA PRO A 183 -21.24 10.47 -4.70
C PRO A 183 -21.19 9.59 -3.43
N ASP A 184 -22.36 9.39 -2.81
CA ASP A 184 -22.52 8.36 -1.79
C ASP A 184 -22.28 6.96 -2.38
N ALA A 185 -21.85 6.01 -1.53
CA ALA A 185 -21.49 4.67 -1.99
C ALA A 185 -22.69 3.84 -2.49
N GLU A 186 -23.89 4.12 -2.00
CA GLU A 186 -25.12 3.37 -2.34
C GLU A 186 -26.08 4.18 -3.19
N ASP A 187 -26.12 5.51 -3.01
CA ASP A 187 -26.98 6.41 -3.75
C ASP A 187 -26.18 7.54 -4.41
N ALA A 188 -25.81 7.36 -5.65
CA ALA A 188 -25.05 8.34 -6.43
C ALA A 188 -25.75 9.71 -6.59
N SER A 189 -27.04 9.83 -6.26
CA SER A 189 -27.77 11.10 -6.26
C SER A 189 -27.49 11.94 -5.00
N VAL A 190 -26.98 11.31 -3.95
CA VAL A 190 -26.56 11.97 -2.71
C VAL A 190 -25.09 12.37 -2.84
N LYS A 191 -24.77 13.59 -2.43
CA LYS A 191 -23.40 14.10 -2.41
C LYS A 191 -22.87 14.11 -0.98
N VAL A 192 -21.65 13.62 -0.81
CA VAL A 192 -20.94 13.56 0.48
C VAL A 192 -19.60 14.30 0.36
N PRO A 193 -19.12 14.95 1.41
CA PRO A 193 -17.84 15.65 1.38
C PRO A 193 -16.68 14.68 1.03
N THR A 194 -15.71 15.19 0.28
CA THR A 194 -14.42 14.51 0.15
C THR A 194 -13.56 14.77 1.39
N MET A 195 -12.55 13.94 1.58
CA MET A 195 -11.62 14.06 2.71
C MET A 195 -10.18 13.86 2.26
N MET A 196 -9.25 14.29 3.11
CA MET A 196 -7.84 13.91 3.06
C MET A 196 -7.43 13.26 4.38
N THR A 197 -6.46 12.37 4.32
CA THR A 197 -5.80 11.84 5.50
C THR A 197 -4.61 12.70 5.89
N THR A 198 -4.01 12.47 7.05
CA THR A 198 -2.76 13.15 7.42
C THR A 198 -1.62 12.75 6.47
N ALA A 199 -1.65 11.53 5.95
CA ALA A 199 -0.70 11.09 4.92
C ALA A 199 -0.86 11.86 3.59
N ASP A 200 -2.08 12.22 3.21
CA ASP A 200 -2.31 13.08 2.04
C ASP A 200 -1.84 14.51 2.30
N MET A 201 -2.08 15.02 3.50
CA MET A 201 -1.57 16.34 3.88
C MET A 201 -0.04 16.40 3.85
N ALA A 202 0.65 15.28 4.07
CA ALA A 202 2.09 15.20 3.88
C ALA A 202 2.52 15.50 2.43
N MET A 203 1.72 15.09 1.43
CA MET A 203 1.99 15.40 0.01
C MET A 203 1.90 16.90 -0.30
N ARG A 204 1.18 17.66 0.53
CA ARG A 204 1.04 19.12 0.43
C ARG A 204 2.07 19.88 1.28
N GLU A 205 2.44 19.36 2.45
CA GLU A 205 3.19 20.12 3.45
C GLU A 205 4.69 19.79 3.47
N ASP A 206 5.11 18.53 3.18
CA ASP A 206 6.53 18.20 3.06
C ASP A 206 7.14 18.88 1.82
N PRO A 207 8.27 19.58 1.94
CA PRO A 207 8.82 20.37 0.85
C PRO A 207 9.13 19.57 -0.42
N SER A 208 9.67 18.35 -0.29
CA SER A 208 10.02 17.49 -1.42
C SER A 208 8.76 16.93 -2.09
N TYR A 209 7.84 16.38 -1.31
CA TYR A 209 6.57 15.88 -1.83
C TYR A 209 5.72 16.98 -2.47
N LYS A 210 5.69 18.17 -1.87
CA LYS A 210 4.98 19.33 -2.41
C LYS A 210 5.45 19.76 -3.78
N GLU A 211 6.76 19.78 -3.99
CA GLU A 211 7.35 20.12 -5.29
C GLU A 211 6.89 19.13 -6.36
N ILE A 212 6.98 17.83 -6.07
CA ILE A 212 6.54 16.76 -6.97
C ILE A 212 5.04 16.83 -7.20
N SER A 213 4.25 16.98 -6.14
CA SER A 213 2.78 17.06 -6.23
C SER A 213 2.31 18.23 -7.09
N LYS A 214 2.95 19.40 -6.97
CA LYS A 214 2.64 20.57 -7.81
C LYS A 214 3.02 20.33 -9.27
N ARG A 215 4.17 19.70 -9.52
CA ARG A 215 4.58 19.35 -10.88
C ARG A 215 3.58 18.41 -11.53
N PHE A 216 3.13 17.39 -10.83
CA PHE A 216 2.11 16.45 -11.30
C PHE A 216 0.75 17.13 -11.48
N HIS A 217 0.37 18.04 -10.60
CA HIS A 217 -0.85 18.82 -10.76
C HIS A 217 -0.84 19.67 -12.03
N GLU A 218 0.30 20.29 -12.34
CA GLU A 218 0.48 21.12 -13.53
C GLU A 218 0.66 20.29 -14.83
N ASN A 219 1.06 19.00 -14.71
CA ASN A 219 1.38 18.12 -15.83
C ASN A 219 0.66 16.75 -15.69
N PRO A 220 -0.64 16.67 -15.96
CA PRO A 220 -1.42 15.45 -15.77
C PRO A 220 -0.92 14.22 -16.55
N ASP A 221 -0.36 14.43 -17.74
CA ASP A 221 0.21 13.33 -18.55
C ASP A 221 1.47 12.75 -17.91
N GLU A 222 2.31 13.60 -17.30
CA GLU A 222 3.48 13.17 -16.54
C GLU A 222 3.06 12.38 -15.30
N PHE A 223 2.04 12.84 -14.61
CA PHE A 223 1.46 12.13 -13.46
C PHE A 223 0.93 10.75 -13.86
N ALA A 224 0.22 10.65 -14.96
CA ALA A 224 -0.30 9.39 -15.45
C ALA A 224 0.80 8.38 -15.78
N ASP A 225 1.88 8.81 -16.45
CA ASP A 225 3.04 7.96 -16.75
C ASP A 225 3.77 7.55 -15.47
N ALA A 226 4.01 8.49 -14.56
CA ALA A 226 4.66 8.22 -13.27
C ALA A 226 3.86 7.21 -12.43
N PHE A 227 2.54 7.37 -12.34
CA PHE A 227 1.68 6.42 -11.65
C PHE A 227 1.70 5.04 -12.29
N ALA A 228 1.58 4.95 -13.60
CA ALA A 228 1.62 3.68 -14.31
C ALA A 228 2.94 2.92 -14.06
N ARG A 229 4.07 3.63 -14.08
CA ARG A 229 5.40 3.05 -13.82
C ARG A 229 5.57 2.63 -12.37
N ALA A 230 5.17 3.48 -11.42
CA ALA A 230 5.27 3.17 -10.00
C ALA A 230 4.34 2.00 -9.61
N TRP A 231 3.13 1.97 -10.16
CA TRP A 231 2.19 0.86 -9.96
C TRP A 231 2.72 -0.45 -10.56
N PHE A 232 3.28 -0.40 -11.76
CA PHE A 232 3.92 -1.55 -12.39
C PHE A 232 5.08 -2.07 -11.54
N LYS A 233 5.94 -1.20 -11.05
CA LYS A 233 7.05 -1.56 -10.14
C LYS A 233 6.50 -2.20 -8.86
N LEU A 234 5.53 -1.58 -8.19
CA LEU A 234 4.94 -2.10 -6.95
C LEU A 234 4.43 -3.54 -7.10
N LEU A 235 3.79 -3.84 -8.23
CA LEU A 235 3.18 -5.15 -8.48
C LEU A 235 4.16 -6.23 -8.98
N HIS A 236 5.30 -5.84 -9.54
CA HIS A 236 6.19 -6.77 -10.26
C HIS A 236 7.61 -6.85 -9.71
N ARG A 237 8.01 -5.95 -8.81
CA ARG A 237 9.38 -5.92 -8.28
C ARG A 237 9.85 -7.25 -7.70
N ASP A 238 8.96 -8.01 -7.09
CA ASP A 238 9.28 -9.29 -6.46
C ASP A 238 9.17 -10.48 -7.43
N MET A 239 8.86 -10.24 -8.70
CA MET A 239 8.71 -11.29 -9.71
C MET A 239 10.03 -11.70 -10.36
N GLY A 240 11.10 -10.93 -10.17
CA GLY A 240 12.40 -11.14 -10.80
C GLY A 240 12.39 -10.80 -12.29
N PRO A 241 13.24 -11.47 -13.10
CA PRO A 241 13.46 -11.08 -14.49
C PRO A 241 12.20 -11.06 -15.35
N LYS A 242 12.15 -10.14 -16.30
CA LYS A 242 11.07 -9.98 -17.29
C LYS A 242 10.68 -11.29 -18.00
N THR A 243 11.61 -12.23 -18.16
CA THR A 243 11.36 -13.56 -18.73
C THR A 243 10.35 -14.40 -17.95
N ARG A 244 10.02 -14.02 -16.71
CA ARG A 244 8.98 -14.64 -15.89
C ARG A 244 7.59 -14.06 -16.12
N TYR A 245 7.47 -12.94 -16.82
CA TYR A 245 6.19 -12.30 -17.07
C TYR A 245 5.47 -13.00 -18.21
N MET A 246 4.16 -13.04 -18.14
CA MET A 246 3.33 -13.75 -19.11
C MET A 246 2.22 -12.84 -19.62
N GLY A 247 1.88 -12.99 -20.87
CA GLY A 247 0.78 -12.29 -21.51
C GLY A 247 1.22 -11.27 -22.56
N PRO A 248 0.26 -10.77 -23.33
CA PRO A 248 0.55 -9.86 -24.45
C PRO A 248 0.88 -8.43 -24.01
N GLU A 249 0.55 -8.07 -22.79
CA GLU A 249 0.72 -6.70 -22.24
C GLU A 249 2.08 -6.49 -21.55
N VAL A 250 2.96 -7.48 -21.59
CA VAL A 250 4.31 -7.35 -20.99
C VAL A 250 5.08 -6.24 -21.70
N PRO A 251 5.51 -5.16 -21.00
CA PRO A 251 6.26 -4.09 -21.62
C PRO A 251 7.57 -4.58 -22.25
N GLU A 252 7.94 -3.99 -23.38
CA GLU A 252 9.23 -4.32 -24.02
C GLU A 252 10.42 -3.75 -23.25
N GLU A 253 10.21 -2.63 -22.55
CA GLU A 253 11.22 -1.99 -21.72
C GLU A 253 11.70 -2.93 -20.60
N GLU A 254 13.00 -2.97 -20.38
CA GLU A 254 13.63 -3.71 -19.31
C GLU A 254 14.16 -2.71 -18.28
N LEU A 255 13.65 -2.82 -17.05
CA LEU A 255 13.94 -1.86 -15.98
C LEU A 255 14.96 -2.44 -15.01
N ILE A 256 15.76 -1.59 -14.38
CA ILE A 256 16.85 -2.01 -13.49
C ILE A 256 16.38 -2.89 -12.34
N TRP A 257 15.20 -2.60 -11.79
CA TRP A 257 14.62 -3.36 -10.69
C TRP A 257 14.03 -4.73 -11.11
N GLN A 258 14.03 -5.04 -12.41
CA GLN A 258 13.57 -6.35 -12.92
C GLN A 258 14.68 -7.40 -12.93
N ASP A 259 15.84 -7.12 -12.37
CA ASP A 259 17.01 -8.01 -12.35
C ASP A 259 17.31 -8.61 -13.72
N PRO A 260 17.64 -7.80 -14.72
CA PRO A 260 17.86 -8.30 -16.07
C PRO A 260 18.95 -9.37 -16.08
N VAL A 261 18.58 -10.56 -16.48
CA VAL A 261 19.50 -11.70 -16.53
C VAL A 261 20.35 -11.58 -17.78
N PRO A 262 21.67 -11.59 -17.66
CA PRO A 262 22.56 -11.65 -18.83
C PRO A 262 22.25 -12.85 -19.71
N ALA A 263 22.48 -12.71 -21.00
CA ALA A 263 22.32 -13.83 -21.94
C ALA A 263 23.10 -15.06 -21.43
N GLY A 264 22.38 -16.13 -21.20
CA GLY A 264 22.97 -17.36 -20.69
C GLY A 264 23.94 -18.01 -21.67
N ASN A 265 24.89 -18.76 -21.17
CA ASN A 265 25.73 -19.61 -21.99
C ASN A 265 24.97 -20.89 -22.36
N SER A 266 24.59 -21.05 -23.63
CA SER A 266 23.90 -22.24 -24.14
C SER A 266 24.82 -23.44 -24.44
N THR A 267 26.13 -23.26 -24.25
CA THR A 267 27.14 -24.27 -24.62
C THR A 267 27.65 -25.11 -23.46
N TYR A 268 27.07 -24.99 -22.27
CA TYR A 268 27.46 -25.77 -21.12
C TYR A 268 26.79 -27.18 -21.13
N ASP A 269 27.50 -28.14 -20.56
CA ASP A 269 26.99 -29.50 -20.38
C ASP A 269 26.03 -29.52 -19.17
N VAL A 270 24.74 -29.65 -19.47
CA VAL A 270 23.65 -29.65 -18.47
C VAL A 270 23.82 -30.82 -17.49
N ASP A 271 24.23 -31.99 -17.97
CA ASP A 271 24.35 -33.17 -17.12
C ASP A 271 25.56 -33.07 -16.18
N ALA A 272 26.66 -32.51 -16.66
CA ALA A 272 27.80 -32.19 -15.81
C ALA A 272 27.47 -31.15 -14.72
N VAL A 273 26.60 -30.14 -15.00
CA VAL A 273 26.13 -29.19 -14.00
C VAL A 273 25.22 -29.85 -12.97
N LYS A 274 24.28 -30.68 -13.41
CA LYS A 274 23.41 -31.45 -12.50
C LYS A 274 24.24 -32.39 -11.58
N GLU A 275 25.24 -33.04 -12.11
CA GLU A 275 26.12 -33.90 -11.31
C GLU A 275 26.87 -33.09 -10.24
N LYS A 276 27.34 -31.90 -10.58
CA LYS A 276 27.96 -30.97 -9.60
C LYS A 276 26.99 -30.56 -8.50
N ILE A 277 25.74 -30.21 -8.85
CA ILE A 277 24.70 -29.85 -7.88
C ILE A 277 24.41 -31.05 -6.95
N LEU A 278 24.21 -32.23 -7.50
CA LEU A 278 23.96 -33.45 -6.70
C LEU A 278 25.10 -33.80 -5.75
N ASN A 279 26.32 -33.45 -6.11
CA ASN A 279 27.53 -33.78 -5.34
C ASN A 279 28.08 -32.58 -4.54
N CYS A 280 27.35 -31.44 -4.47
CA CYS A 280 27.83 -30.25 -3.78
C CYS A 280 27.84 -30.39 -2.25
N GLY A 281 27.17 -31.39 -1.72
CA GLY A 281 27.11 -31.66 -0.27
C GLY A 281 26.09 -30.85 0.48
N LEU A 282 25.32 -29.99 -0.22
CA LEU A 282 24.22 -29.22 0.39
C LEU A 282 22.97 -30.11 0.54
N SER A 283 22.24 -29.86 1.62
CA SER A 283 20.90 -30.42 1.80
C SER A 283 19.91 -29.79 0.82
N ILE A 284 18.78 -30.44 0.61
CA ILE A 284 17.69 -29.88 -0.22
C ILE A 284 17.24 -28.53 0.33
N GLN A 285 17.17 -28.38 1.65
CA GLN A 285 16.80 -27.11 2.29
C GLN A 285 17.80 -26.00 1.96
N GLU A 286 19.09 -26.24 2.13
CA GLU A 286 20.14 -25.27 1.81
C GLU A 286 20.16 -24.89 0.32
N MET A 287 19.87 -25.84 -0.58
CA MET A 287 19.74 -25.54 -2.01
C MET A 287 18.52 -24.65 -2.30
N ILE A 288 17.39 -24.90 -1.63
CA ILE A 288 16.18 -24.07 -1.76
C ILE A 288 16.44 -22.68 -1.19
N GLU A 289 17.03 -22.57 -0.01
CA GLU A 289 17.38 -21.29 0.60
C GLU A 289 18.32 -20.46 -0.29
N THR A 290 19.36 -21.09 -0.85
CA THR A 290 20.27 -20.43 -1.79
C THR A 290 19.53 -19.90 -3.04
N CYS A 291 18.58 -20.68 -3.56
CA CYS A 291 17.80 -20.28 -4.72
C CYS A 291 16.85 -19.12 -4.38
N LEU A 292 16.21 -19.15 -3.22
CA LEU A 292 15.31 -18.09 -2.76
C LEU A 292 16.06 -16.80 -2.46
N LEU A 293 17.22 -16.87 -1.81
CA LEU A 293 18.07 -15.70 -1.55
C LEU A 293 18.51 -15.01 -2.85
N TYR A 294 18.80 -15.76 -3.91
CA TYR A 294 19.17 -15.17 -5.20
C TYR A 294 17.98 -14.52 -5.92
N THR A 295 16.77 -14.95 -5.65
CA THR A 295 15.55 -14.45 -6.31
C THR A 295 14.72 -13.50 -5.46
N SER A 296 15.13 -13.26 -4.21
CA SER A 296 14.53 -12.30 -3.30
C SER A 296 15.41 -11.06 -3.19
N ASP A 297 14.82 -9.95 -2.79
CA ASP A 297 15.42 -8.62 -2.62
C ASP A 297 16.65 -8.55 -1.69
N ALA A 298 17.03 -9.64 -1.06
CA ALA A 298 18.22 -9.70 -0.21
C ALA A 298 19.55 -9.46 -0.96
N ALA A 299 19.51 -9.33 -2.28
CA ALA A 299 20.68 -8.97 -3.09
C ALA A 299 20.96 -7.46 -3.11
N ASP A 300 20.03 -6.63 -2.66
CA ASP A 300 20.18 -5.16 -2.65
C ASP A 300 20.82 -4.62 -1.37
N GLU A 301 21.17 -5.48 -0.40
CA GLU A 301 21.83 -5.09 0.85
C GLU A 301 23.38 -5.21 0.81
N VAL A 302 24.01 -5.22 -0.37
CA VAL A 302 25.49 -5.24 -0.47
C VAL A 302 26.02 -3.97 -1.13
#